data_cacec5ddb52997d39a68fd7b126be533
#
_entry.id   cacec5ddb52997d39a68fd7b126be533
#
_cell.length_a   1.000
_cell.length_b   1.000
_cell.length_c   1.000
_cell.angle_alpha   90.00
_cell.angle_beta   90.00
_cell.angle_gamma   90.00
#
_symmetry.space_group_name_H-M   'P 1'
#
loop_
_entity.id
_entity.type
_entity.pdbx_description
1 polymer ?
#
loop_
_entity_poly.entity_id
_entity_poly.type
_entity_poly.pdbx_seq_one_letter_code
_entity_poly.pdbx_strand_id
1 'polypeptide(L)'
;MFSCISTASRWAGGCKELLQNVLRGEWGFLGFVETDYFGVYGYMTADQGVRNGSDLMLCTTGNDFNKMTVLTNSSKQAMRTSAKNILYTVVNSRAYEAENLNPGMAKWKVIMIGADVVAALLIVGLEYTAIKNYKKRKEEEEEV
;
A
#
# COMPACT_ATOMS: atom_id res chain seq x y z
N MET A 1 -6.44 -11.42 -3.35
CA MET A 1 -7.08 -10.31 -4.08
C MET A 1 -8.21 -10.89 -4.91
N PHE A 2 -9.45 -10.71 -4.48
CA PHE A 2 -10.60 -11.18 -5.26
C PHE A 2 -11.03 -10.06 -6.20
N SER A 3 -10.58 -10.18 -7.44
CA SER A 3 -10.86 -9.27 -8.53
C SER A 3 -12.36 -9.14 -8.83
N CYS A 4 -12.72 -8.16 -9.63
CA CYS A 4 -14.06 -7.88 -10.18
C CYS A 4 -14.74 -9.05 -10.92
N ILE A 5 -14.32 -10.29 -10.71
CA ILE A 5 -14.90 -11.46 -11.35
C ILE A 5 -16.27 -11.74 -10.73
N SER A 6 -17.32 -11.59 -11.52
CA SER A 6 -18.64 -12.02 -11.11
C SER A 6 -18.80 -13.53 -11.35
N THR A 7 -18.99 -14.27 -10.29
CA THR A 7 -19.45 -15.66 -10.38
C THR A 7 -20.97 -15.64 -10.52
N ALA A 8 -21.49 -16.02 -11.68
CA ALA A 8 -22.94 -16.15 -11.97
C ALA A 8 -23.73 -14.90 -11.70
N SER A 9 -23.70 -13.78 -11.84
CA SER A 9 -24.47 -12.56 -11.50
C SER A 9 -24.13 -11.90 -10.14
N ARG A 10 -23.16 -12.42 -9.36
CA ARG A 10 -22.74 -11.79 -8.12
C ARG A 10 -21.27 -11.43 -8.15
N TRP A 11 -20.94 -10.27 -7.59
CA TRP A 11 -19.56 -9.89 -7.32
C TRP A 11 -18.91 -10.88 -6.35
N ALA A 12 -17.71 -11.38 -6.66
CA ALA A 12 -17.03 -12.42 -5.87
C ALA A 12 -16.74 -11.98 -4.42
N GLY A 13 -16.40 -10.72 -4.19
CA GLY A 13 -16.22 -10.15 -2.84
C GLY A 13 -17.50 -10.05 -2.02
N GLY A 14 -18.66 -10.19 -2.66
CA GLY A 14 -19.98 -10.25 -2.02
C GLY A 14 -20.59 -11.66 -2.04
N CYS A 15 -19.83 -12.68 -2.39
CA CYS A 15 -20.32 -14.07 -2.48
C CYS A 15 -20.03 -14.85 -1.19
N LYS A 16 -21.07 -15.07 -0.38
CA LYS A 16 -20.96 -15.80 0.89
C LYS A 16 -20.46 -17.23 0.69
N GLU A 17 -20.99 -17.90 -0.33
CA GLU A 17 -20.65 -19.28 -0.63
C GLU A 17 -19.16 -19.44 -0.90
N LEU A 18 -18.57 -18.51 -1.63
CA LEU A 18 -17.13 -18.51 -1.91
C LEU A 18 -16.31 -18.14 -0.67
N LEU A 19 -16.63 -17.03 -0.01
CA LEU A 19 -15.78 -16.48 1.03
C LEU A 19 -15.95 -17.15 2.40
N GLN A 20 -17.18 -17.48 2.78
CA GLN A 20 -17.43 -18.09 4.09
C GLN A 20 -17.44 -19.62 4.03
N ASN A 21 -18.11 -20.23 3.04
CA ASN A 21 -18.22 -21.67 2.99
C ASN A 21 -16.93 -22.32 2.46
N VAL A 22 -16.47 -21.94 1.28
CA VAL A 22 -15.28 -22.55 0.67
C VAL A 22 -14.00 -22.02 1.33
N LEU A 23 -13.73 -20.71 1.22
CA LEU A 23 -12.44 -20.15 1.65
C LEU A 23 -12.21 -20.34 3.15
N ARG A 24 -13.19 -19.98 3.99
CA ARG A 24 -13.06 -20.07 5.46
C ARG A 24 -13.47 -21.41 6.03
N GLY A 25 -14.53 -22.02 5.50
CA GLY A 25 -15.05 -23.29 5.97
C GLY A 25 -14.22 -24.48 5.51
N GLU A 26 -14.07 -24.67 4.21
CA GLU A 26 -13.39 -25.84 3.65
C GLU A 26 -11.85 -25.69 3.70
N TRP A 27 -11.33 -24.52 3.33
CA TRP A 27 -9.88 -24.28 3.29
C TRP A 27 -9.28 -23.77 4.59
N GLY A 28 -10.12 -23.43 5.59
CA GLY A 28 -9.67 -22.99 6.91
C GLY A 28 -8.94 -21.65 6.95
N PHE A 29 -9.17 -20.76 5.98
CA PHE A 29 -8.51 -19.47 5.92
C PHE A 29 -8.96 -18.53 7.04
N LEU A 30 -8.01 -18.04 7.85
CA LEU A 30 -8.25 -17.22 9.04
C LEU A 30 -7.94 -15.74 8.87
N GLY A 31 -7.22 -15.38 7.80
CA GLY A 31 -6.82 -14.00 7.51
C GLY A 31 -7.94 -13.10 7.01
N PHE A 32 -7.61 -11.87 6.68
CA PHE A 32 -8.56 -10.95 6.04
C PHE A 32 -8.64 -11.15 4.52
N VAL A 33 -9.77 -10.78 3.97
CA VAL A 33 -10.03 -10.73 2.53
C VAL A 33 -10.16 -9.26 2.12
N GLU A 34 -9.33 -8.83 1.19
CA GLU A 34 -9.35 -7.51 0.61
C GLU A 34 -10.05 -7.52 -0.75
N THR A 35 -10.84 -6.51 -1.04
CA THR A 35 -11.47 -6.33 -2.35
C THR A 35 -10.44 -5.81 -3.35
N ASP A 36 -10.77 -5.88 -4.64
CA ASP A 36 -10.14 -5.05 -5.65
C ASP A 36 -10.53 -3.57 -5.45
N TYR A 37 -9.97 -2.66 -6.25
CA TYR A 37 -10.23 -1.24 -6.12
C TYR A 37 -11.74 -0.93 -6.07
N PHE A 38 -12.14 -0.33 -4.94
CA PHE A 38 -13.52 -0.16 -4.51
C PHE A 38 -13.90 1.33 -4.59
N GLY A 39 -14.08 1.85 -5.77
CA GLY A 39 -14.24 3.30 -5.82
C GLY A 39 -15.36 3.82 -6.71
N VAL A 40 -15.56 3.20 -7.85
CA VAL A 40 -16.42 3.77 -8.91
C VAL A 40 -17.47 2.80 -9.43
N TYR A 41 -17.44 1.56 -9.00
CA TYR A 41 -18.34 0.53 -9.52
C TYR A 41 -19.51 0.30 -8.56
N GLY A 42 -20.68 0.80 -8.89
CA GLY A 42 -21.89 0.73 -8.06
C GLY A 42 -22.40 -0.68 -7.73
N TYR A 43 -21.84 -1.73 -8.35
CA TYR A 43 -22.15 -3.12 -8.00
C TYR A 43 -21.39 -3.65 -6.78
N MET A 44 -20.32 -2.96 -6.36
CA MET A 44 -19.59 -3.26 -5.14
C MET A 44 -20.13 -2.42 -4.00
N THR A 45 -20.64 -3.04 -2.95
CA THR A 45 -21.09 -2.35 -1.75
C THR A 45 -20.45 -2.92 -0.50
N ALA A 46 -20.03 -2.07 0.42
CA ALA A 46 -19.42 -2.49 1.68
C ALA A 46 -20.39 -3.33 2.54
N ASP A 47 -21.66 -3.01 2.55
CA ASP A 47 -22.69 -3.80 3.25
C ASP A 47 -22.71 -5.25 2.76
N GLN A 48 -22.68 -5.45 1.45
CA GLN A 48 -22.65 -6.80 0.86
C GLN A 48 -21.30 -7.48 1.12
N GLY A 49 -20.19 -6.77 0.92
CA GLY A 49 -18.85 -7.32 1.13
C GLY A 49 -18.65 -7.82 2.56
N VAL A 50 -18.81 -6.94 3.55
CA VAL A 50 -18.58 -7.25 4.96
C VAL A 50 -19.49 -8.35 5.48
N ARG A 51 -20.77 -8.35 5.10
CA ARG A 51 -21.72 -9.40 5.49
C ARG A 51 -21.37 -10.78 4.92
N ASN A 52 -20.72 -10.81 3.77
CA ASN A 52 -20.42 -12.04 3.03
C ASN A 52 -18.96 -12.50 3.15
N GLY A 53 -18.11 -11.77 3.88
CA GLY A 53 -16.78 -12.26 4.23
C GLY A 53 -15.59 -11.50 3.67
N SER A 54 -15.81 -10.37 2.95
CA SER A 54 -14.77 -9.38 2.68
C SER A 54 -14.55 -8.51 3.91
N ASP A 55 -13.31 -8.18 4.21
CA ASP A 55 -12.91 -7.49 5.43
C ASP A 55 -12.37 -6.08 5.18
N LEU A 56 -11.65 -5.87 4.09
CA LEU A 56 -11.07 -4.60 3.70
C LEU A 56 -11.56 -4.16 2.32
N MET A 57 -11.85 -2.87 2.22
CA MET A 57 -12.28 -2.22 0.97
C MET A 57 -11.11 -1.39 0.43
N LEU A 58 -10.46 -1.85 -0.64
CA LEU A 58 -9.36 -1.13 -1.26
C LEU A 58 -9.90 0.11 -2.00
N CYS A 59 -9.75 1.29 -1.40
CA CYS A 59 -10.18 2.54 -2.00
C CYS A 59 -9.31 3.71 -1.58
N THR A 60 -9.20 4.73 -2.44
CA THR A 60 -8.44 5.95 -2.18
C THR A 60 -9.33 7.11 -1.71
N THR A 61 -10.63 7.02 -1.96
CA THR A 61 -11.60 8.07 -1.61
C THR A 61 -12.78 7.49 -0.86
N GLY A 62 -13.22 8.21 0.18
CA GLY A 62 -14.45 7.85 0.87
C GLY A 62 -15.67 8.18 0.01
N ASN A 63 -16.43 7.16 -0.37
CA ASN A 63 -17.75 7.31 -0.98
C ASN A 63 -18.78 6.47 -0.21
N ASP A 64 -20.06 6.57 -0.57
CA ASP A 64 -21.11 5.86 0.15
C ASP A 64 -21.08 4.34 -0.09
N PHE A 65 -20.46 3.87 -1.17
CA PHE A 65 -20.37 2.45 -1.47
C PHE A 65 -19.35 1.72 -0.56
N ASN A 66 -18.32 2.41 -0.09
CA ASN A 66 -17.28 1.83 0.77
C ASN A 66 -17.54 1.98 2.27
N LYS A 67 -18.75 2.39 2.64
CA LYS A 67 -19.21 2.50 4.03
C LYS A 67 -20.38 1.56 4.29
N MET A 68 -20.44 1.07 5.52
CA MET A 68 -21.64 0.36 5.99
C MET A 68 -22.76 1.36 6.21
N THR A 69 -23.83 1.24 5.44
CA THR A 69 -24.99 2.17 5.51
C THR A 69 -26.10 1.63 6.40
N VAL A 70 -26.27 0.31 6.46
CA VAL A 70 -27.32 -0.34 7.24
C VAL A 70 -26.75 -0.93 8.53
N LEU A 71 -26.87 -0.20 9.64
CA LEU A 71 -26.36 -0.59 10.95
C LEU A 71 -27.39 -1.37 11.74
N THR A 72 -27.37 -2.69 11.59
CA THR A 72 -28.16 -3.66 12.36
C THR A 72 -27.27 -4.46 13.31
N ASN A 73 -27.85 -5.28 14.18
CA ASN A 73 -27.07 -6.19 15.02
C ASN A 73 -26.27 -7.19 14.19
N SER A 74 -26.80 -7.64 13.06
CA SER A 74 -26.08 -8.54 12.15
C SER A 74 -24.91 -7.83 11.46
N SER A 75 -25.02 -6.55 11.08
CA SER A 75 -23.90 -5.81 10.52
C SER A 75 -22.81 -5.52 11.55
N LYS A 76 -23.19 -5.22 12.79
CA LYS A 76 -22.23 -5.07 13.89
C LYS A 76 -21.46 -6.38 14.15
N GLN A 77 -22.13 -7.52 14.07
CA GLN A 77 -21.49 -8.82 14.21
C GLN A 77 -20.54 -9.10 13.03
N ALA A 78 -20.96 -8.79 11.80
CA ALA A 78 -20.11 -8.93 10.62
C ALA A 78 -18.84 -8.04 10.71
N MET A 79 -18.98 -6.78 11.11
CA MET A 79 -17.83 -5.87 11.33
C MET A 79 -16.88 -6.40 12.43
N ARG A 80 -17.40 -6.98 13.51
CA ARG A 80 -16.56 -7.60 14.55
C ARG A 80 -15.76 -8.78 13.98
N THR A 81 -16.39 -9.59 13.14
CA THR A 81 -15.72 -10.71 12.47
C THR A 81 -14.62 -10.20 11.54
N SER A 82 -14.89 -9.18 10.74
CA SER A 82 -13.89 -8.55 9.88
C SER A 82 -12.72 -7.95 10.69
N ALA A 83 -13.01 -7.24 11.77
CA ALA A 83 -11.98 -6.72 12.67
C ALA A 83 -11.11 -7.83 13.25
N LYS A 84 -11.71 -8.96 13.67
CA LYS A 84 -10.98 -10.14 14.14
C LYS A 84 -10.05 -10.69 13.07
N ASN A 85 -10.50 -10.82 11.82
CA ASN A 85 -9.70 -11.34 10.71
C ASN A 85 -8.52 -10.44 10.38
N ILE A 86 -8.74 -9.11 10.40
CA ILE A 86 -7.69 -8.10 10.21
C ILE A 86 -6.65 -8.21 11.32
N LEU A 87 -7.10 -8.19 12.58
CA LEU A 87 -6.21 -8.28 13.75
C LEU A 87 -5.42 -9.59 13.76
N TYR A 88 -6.06 -10.71 13.41
CA TYR A 88 -5.38 -12.00 13.28
C TYR A 88 -4.21 -11.91 12.29
N THR A 89 -4.43 -11.31 11.12
CA THR A 89 -3.37 -11.16 10.11
C THR A 89 -2.26 -10.25 10.60
N VAL A 90 -2.61 -9.11 11.23
CA VAL A 90 -1.61 -8.16 11.76
C VAL A 90 -0.72 -8.83 12.80
N VAL A 91 -1.32 -9.51 13.81
CA VAL A 91 -0.57 -10.14 14.90
C VAL A 91 0.32 -11.30 14.40
N ASN A 92 -0.10 -12.01 13.36
CA ASN A 92 0.67 -13.10 12.77
C ASN A 92 1.55 -12.66 11.60
N SER A 93 1.64 -11.36 11.32
CA SER A 93 2.51 -10.82 10.28
C SER A 93 3.85 -10.36 10.86
N ARG A 94 4.87 -10.34 10.02
CA ARG A 94 6.19 -9.80 10.38
C ARG A 94 6.15 -8.29 10.69
N ALA A 95 5.11 -7.60 10.25
CA ALA A 95 4.92 -6.18 10.56
C ALA A 95 4.68 -5.93 12.06
N TYR A 96 4.23 -6.95 12.83
CA TYR A 96 4.01 -6.86 14.27
C TYR A 96 5.28 -7.10 15.10
N GLU A 97 6.36 -7.58 14.51
CA GLU A 97 7.64 -7.74 15.18
C GLU A 97 8.24 -6.36 15.48
N ALA A 98 8.66 -6.14 16.73
CA ALA A 98 9.19 -4.85 17.20
C ALA A 98 10.37 -4.34 16.36
N GLU A 99 11.17 -5.24 15.82
CA GLU A 99 12.30 -4.95 14.92
C GLU A 99 11.84 -4.33 13.59
N ASN A 100 10.64 -4.65 13.12
CA ASN A 100 10.08 -4.10 11.89
C ASN A 100 9.30 -2.79 12.11
N LEU A 101 8.98 -2.41 13.35
CA LEU A 101 8.28 -1.16 13.67
C LEU A 101 9.19 0.07 13.46
N ASN A 102 10.51 -0.12 13.59
CA ASN A 102 11.52 0.89 13.30
C ASN A 102 12.65 0.29 12.44
N PRO A 103 12.42 0.00 11.16
CA PRO A 103 13.40 -0.68 10.32
C PRO A 103 14.68 0.12 10.07
N GLY A 104 14.76 1.36 10.58
CA GLY A 104 15.85 2.26 10.26
C GLY A 104 15.89 2.62 8.77
N MET A 105 16.96 3.29 8.37
CA MET A 105 17.17 3.59 6.95
C MET A 105 17.72 2.36 6.24
N ALA A 106 17.07 1.91 5.17
CA ALA A 106 17.52 0.77 4.40
C ALA A 106 18.95 0.99 3.88
N LYS A 107 19.81 -0.02 3.95
CA LYS A 107 21.23 0.08 3.58
C LYS A 107 21.45 0.67 2.19
N TRP A 108 20.62 0.28 1.22
CA TRP A 108 20.70 0.83 -0.14
C TRP A 108 20.43 2.33 -0.21
N LYS A 109 19.54 2.88 0.65
CA LYS A 109 19.29 4.33 0.72
C LYS A 109 20.51 5.08 1.24
N VAL A 110 21.20 4.54 2.24
CA VAL A 110 22.44 5.12 2.76
C VAL A 110 23.52 5.15 1.69
N ILE A 111 23.66 4.06 0.92
CA ILE A 111 24.59 4.00 -0.22
C ILE A 111 24.24 5.03 -1.29
N MET A 112 22.97 5.16 -1.66
CA MET A 112 22.52 6.15 -2.65
C MET A 112 22.82 7.57 -2.20
N ILE A 113 22.47 7.92 -0.96
CA ILE A 113 22.79 9.26 -0.41
C ILE A 113 24.30 9.51 -0.42
N GLY A 114 25.10 8.51 -0.05
CA GLY A 114 26.56 8.62 -0.10
C GLY A 114 27.08 8.86 -1.53
N ALA A 115 26.55 8.16 -2.51
CA ALA A 115 26.91 8.33 -3.92
C ALA A 115 26.53 9.73 -4.43
N ASP A 116 25.33 10.22 -4.08
CA ASP A 116 24.87 11.56 -4.47
C ASP A 116 25.76 12.67 -3.87
N VAL A 117 26.18 12.53 -2.62
CA VAL A 117 27.12 13.48 -1.97
C VAL A 117 28.46 13.48 -2.68
N VAL A 118 29.01 12.31 -3.01
CA VAL A 118 30.28 12.21 -3.75
C VAL A 118 30.16 12.84 -5.14
N ALA A 119 29.08 12.55 -5.86
CA ALA A 119 28.83 13.15 -7.19
C ALA A 119 28.73 14.69 -7.10
N ALA A 120 28.02 15.22 -6.11
CA ALA A 120 27.92 16.66 -5.90
C ALA A 120 29.30 17.32 -5.64
N LEU A 121 30.12 16.70 -4.78
CA LEU A 121 31.49 17.18 -4.52
C LEU A 121 32.39 17.15 -5.76
N LEU A 122 32.27 16.12 -6.59
CA LEU A 122 33.01 16.05 -7.86
C LEU A 122 32.59 17.16 -8.83
N ILE A 123 31.29 17.43 -8.96
CA ILE A 123 30.78 18.49 -9.81
C ILE A 123 31.31 19.85 -9.33
N VAL A 124 31.19 20.18 -8.06
CA VAL A 124 31.71 21.41 -7.49
C VAL A 124 33.23 21.54 -7.70
N GLY A 125 33.98 20.45 -7.52
CA GLY A 125 35.43 20.42 -7.78
C GLY A 125 35.78 20.69 -9.25
N LEU A 126 35.04 20.11 -10.18
CA LEU A 126 35.23 20.34 -11.62
C LEU A 126 34.88 21.77 -11.99
N GLU A 127 33.79 22.32 -11.50
CA GLU A 127 33.42 23.73 -11.74
C GLU A 127 34.47 24.68 -11.19
N TYR A 128 34.97 24.46 -9.99
CA TYR A 128 36.03 25.27 -9.40
C TYR A 128 37.31 25.26 -10.27
N THR A 129 37.74 24.08 -10.74
CA THR A 129 38.92 23.97 -11.60
C THR A 129 38.70 24.64 -12.98
N ALA A 130 37.50 24.50 -13.55
CA ALA A 130 37.14 25.16 -14.80
C ALA A 130 37.17 26.70 -14.69
N ILE A 131 36.58 27.24 -13.61
CA ILE A 131 36.60 28.70 -13.35
C ILE A 131 38.03 29.19 -13.14
N LYS A 132 38.85 28.48 -12.37
CA LYS A 132 40.25 28.83 -12.12
C LYS A 132 41.07 28.87 -13.43
N ASN A 133 40.90 27.85 -14.26
CA ASN A 133 41.59 27.77 -15.55
C ASN A 133 41.12 28.86 -16.53
N TYR A 134 39.83 29.19 -16.52
CA TYR A 134 39.28 30.27 -17.31
C TYR A 134 39.88 31.66 -16.92
N LYS A 135 39.93 31.93 -15.61
CA LYS A 135 40.55 33.17 -15.11
C LYS A 135 42.01 33.27 -15.49
N LYS A 136 42.78 32.21 -15.36
CA LYS A 136 44.20 32.17 -15.72
C LYS A 136 44.42 32.47 -17.21
N ARG A 137 43.62 31.87 -18.10
CA ARG A 137 43.70 32.17 -19.54
C ARG A 137 43.39 33.63 -19.88
N LYS A 138 42.40 34.19 -19.19
CA LYS A 138 42.03 35.59 -19.40
C LYS A 138 43.14 36.54 -18.96
N GLU A 139 43.81 36.27 -17.85
CA GLU A 139 44.97 37.02 -17.41
C GLU A 139 46.14 36.96 -18.42
N GLU A 140 46.40 35.76 -18.97
CA GLU A 140 47.44 35.55 -20.01
C GLU A 140 47.11 36.30 -21.33
N GLU A 141 45.84 36.49 -21.71
CA GLU A 141 45.39 37.22 -22.89
C GLU A 141 45.48 38.75 -22.69
N GLU A 142 45.36 39.25 -21.46
CA GLU A 142 45.43 40.67 -21.14
C GLU A 142 46.89 41.17 -21.00
N GLU A 143 47.88 40.29 -20.87
CA GLU A 143 49.32 40.61 -20.76
C GLU A 143 50.04 40.66 -22.14
N VAL A 144 49.36 40.30 -23.24
CA VAL A 144 49.91 40.32 -24.63
C VAL A 144 49.39 41.54 -25.39
#